data_7b964727bbffb542f290442ccc0cc265
#
_entry.id   7b964727bbffb542f290442ccc0cc265
#
_cell.length_a   1.000
_cell.length_b   1.000
_cell.length_c   1.000
_cell.angle_alpha   90.00
_cell.angle_beta   90.00
_cell.angle_gamma   90.00
#
_symmetry.space_group_name_H-M   'P 1'
#
loop_
_entity.id
_entity.type
_entity.pdbx_description
1 polymer ?
#
loop_
_entity_poly.entity_id
_entity_poly.type
_entity_poly.pdbx_seq_one_letter_code
_entity_poly.pdbx_strand_id
1 'polypeptide(L)'
;MTVRELLALLEAHPGASLHWMLPDGAFVPAHFHITEVGRVQKDFMDCGGTRRSQVSCLLQIWVADDTEHRLQTTKLAEILRLAGPMLGVADLPVEVEYEQDAVAQYPLGGAEVTPSGVLFTLGSKHTACLAPEKCGVDGSDCCSPTGPRQILFVCIHNSARSQMAEAFVNQMCQGSFIASSAGLEPGQLNPLVVEAMQEIGIDIAAATTTGVAEVLAAGRQFDRVITVCDEVSAERCPTFPGPVAREHWGFPDPSAATGSRDEQLAQVREIRDAIRRRVSEWCQLACLHEA
;
A
#
# COMPACT_ATOMS: atom_id res chain seq x y z
N MET A 1 -7.66 6.16 -10.04
CA MET A 1 -9.10 5.91 -9.75
C MET A 1 -9.91 7.14 -10.10
N THR A 2 -11.10 6.96 -10.69
CA THR A 2 -12.01 8.03 -11.06
C THR A 2 -13.10 8.25 -10.01
N VAL A 3 -13.86 9.36 -10.10
CA VAL A 3 -15.00 9.65 -9.20
C VAL A 3 -16.05 8.55 -9.26
N ARG A 4 -16.32 8.00 -10.46
CA ARG A 4 -17.31 6.94 -10.66
C ARG A 4 -16.87 5.63 -9.99
N GLU A 5 -15.61 5.25 -10.16
CA GLU A 5 -15.03 4.06 -9.54
C GLU A 5 -15.03 4.20 -8.02
N LEU A 6 -14.65 5.38 -7.50
CA LEU A 6 -14.68 5.67 -6.07
C LEU A 6 -16.10 5.57 -5.52
N LEU A 7 -17.09 6.21 -6.13
CA LEU A 7 -18.48 6.15 -5.69
C LEU A 7 -19.01 4.72 -5.70
N ALA A 8 -18.75 3.95 -6.76
CA ALA A 8 -19.19 2.56 -6.86
C ALA A 8 -18.59 1.69 -5.72
N LEU A 9 -17.32 1.89 -5.39
CA LEU A 9 -16.65 1.20 -4.29
C LEU A 9 -17.28 1.55 -2.93
N LEU A 10 -17.46 2.85 -2.65
CA LEU A 10 -18.05 3.32 -1.39
C LEU A 10 -19.48 2.80 -1.19
N GLU A 11 -20.28 2.76 -2.25
CA GLU A 11 -21.66 2.26 -2.24
C GLU A 11 -21.75 0.74 -2.07
N ALA A 12 -20.77 0.01 -2.56
CA ALA A 12 -20.66 -1.44 -2.39
C ALA A 12 -20.33 -1.84 -0.95
N HIS A 13 -19.73 -0.93 -0.15
CA HIS A 13 -19.27 -1.21 1.21
C HIS A 13 -19.80 -0.17 2.22
N PRO A 14 -21.13 -0.06 2.43
CA PRO A 14 -21.70 0.99 3.28
C PRO A 14 -21.30 0.80 4.75
N GLY A 15 -20.93 1.91 5.42
CA GLY A 15 -20.56 1.92 6.83
C GLY A 15 -19.14 1.41 7.13
N ALA A 16 -18.36 1.06 6.10
CA ALA A 16 -16.98 0.65 6.30
C ALA A 16 -16.09 1.84 6.73
N SER A 17 -15.08 1.56 7.54
CA SER A 17 -14.04 2.53 7.90
C SER A 17 -13.18 2.85 6.68
N LEU A 18 -12.57 4.04 6.69
CA LEU A 18 -11.70 4.51 5.62
C LEU A 18 -10.26 4.66 6.14
N HIS A 19 -9.32 4.16 5.38
CA HIS A 19 -7.89 4.29 5.64
C HIS A 19 -7.19 4.85 4.40
N TRP A 20 -6.22 5.75 4.60
CA TRP A 20 -5.45 6.37 3.50
C TRP A 20 -3.97 6.14 3.74
N MET A 21 -3.31 5.48 2.80
CA MET A 21 -1.88 5.25 2.83
C MET A 21 -1.18 6.19 1.86
N LEU A 22 -0.24 6.96 2.37
CA LEU A 22 0.61 7.88 1.62
C LEU A 22 1.66 7.12 0.79
N PRO A 23 2.28 7.75 -0.23
CA PRO A 23 3.29 7.10 -1.06
C PRO A 23 4.53 6.61 -0.28
N ASP A 24 4.81 7.24 0.85
CA ASP A 24 5.89 6.84 1.76
C ASP A 24 5.50 5.69 2.69
N GLY A 25 4.27 5.19 2.60
CA GLY A 25 3.71 4.12 3.41
C GLY A 25 3.22 4.56 4.78
N ALA A 26 3.28 5.85 5.12
CA ALA A 26 2.63 6.39 6.30
C ALA A 26 1.10 6.41 6.09
N PHE A 27 0.35 6.35 7.19
CA PHE A 27 -1.10 6.47 7.15
C PHE A 27 -1.55 7.86 7.58
N VAL A 28 -2.57 8.38 6.90
CA VAL A 28 -3.32 9.53 7.42
C VAL A 28 -4.04 9.09 8.70
N PRO A 29 -3.95 9.85 9.80
CA PRO A 29 -4.63 9.51 11.05
C PRO A 29 -6.12 9.23 10.84
N ALA A 30 -6.65 8.17 11.45
CA ALA A 30 -8.01 7.67 11.22
C ALA A 30 -9.15 8.65 11.58
N HIS A 31 -8.83 9.73 12.31
CA HIS A 31 -9.76 10.81 12.69
C HIS A 31 -9.73 12.02 11.73
N PHE A 32 -9.40 11.76 10.48
CA PHE A 32 -9.40 12.77 9.43
C PHE A 32 -10.82 13.22 9.04
N HIS A 33 -10.89 14.40 8.47
CA HIS A 33 -12.08 14.98 7.85
C HIS A 33 -11.84 15.20 6.35
N ILE A 34 -12.90 15.15 5.56
CA ILE A 34 -12.91 15.70 4.20
C ILE A 34 -13.51 17.10 4.30
N THR A 35 -12.69 18.12 4.15
CA THR A 35 -13.10 19.53 4.30
C THR A 35 -13.54 20.15 2.98
N GLU A 36 -12.98 19.69 1.87
CA GLU A 36 -13.32 20.20 0.54
C GLU A 36 -13.42 19.06 -0.47
N VAL A 37 -14.37 19.18 -1.38
CA VAL A 37 -14.52 18.38 -2.60
C VAL A 37 -14.76 19.32 -3.74
N GLY A 38 -13.89 19.34 -4.73
CA GLY A 38 -13.98 20.32 -5.81
C GLY A 38 -13.44 19.82 -7.14
N ARG A 39 -13.76 20.58 -8.19
CA ARG A 39 -13.20 20.41 -9.53
C ARG A 39 -12.03 21.36 -9.71
N VAL A 40 -10.84 20.81 -9.95
CA VAL A 40 -9.64 21.60 -10.25
C VAL A 40 -9.30 21.46 -11.73
N GLN A 41 -9.04 22.60 -12.37
CA GLN A 41 -8.55 22.65 -13.75
C GLN A 41 -7.23 23.37 -13.79
N LYS A 42 -6.22 22.75 -14.40
CA LYS A 42 -4.89 23.30 -14.61
C LYS A 42 -4.64 23.43 -16.12
N ASP A 43 -4.55 24.66 -16.60
CA ASP A 43 -4.12 24.98 -17.96
C ASP A 43 -2.66 25.39 -17.93
N PHE A 44 -1.82 24.80 -18.78
CA PHE A 44 -0.38 25.09 -18.81
C PHE A 44 0.20 24.87 -20.21
N MET A 45 1.41 25.38 -20.40
CA MET A 45 2.21 25.16 -21.60
C MET A 45 3.38 24.26 -21.25
N ASP A 46 3.62 23.19 -22.00
CA ASP A 46 4.79 22.37 -21.83
C ASP A 46 6.05 23.02 -22.42
N CYS A 47 7.22 22.47 -22.13
CA CYS A 47 8.51 22.99 -22.63
C CYS A 47 8.62 22.95 -24.16
N GLY A 48 7.82 22.16 -24.85
CA GLY A 48 7.71 22.10 -26.31
C GLY A 48 6.75 23.13 -26.92
N GLY A 49 6.15 24.02 -26.10
CA GLY A 49 5.21 25.05 -26.53
C GLY A 49 3.78 24.53 -26.81
N THR A 50 3.43 23.34 -26.36
CA THR A 50 2.09 22.78 -26.51
C THR A 50 1.22 23.14 -25.30
N ARG A 51 0.05 23.76 -25.56
CA ARG A 51 -0.94 24.03 -24.51
C ARG A 51 -1.62 22.73 -24.09
N ARG A 52 -1.67 22.49 -22.78
CA ARG A 52 -2.32 21.33 -22.16
C ARG A 52 -3.30 21.78 -21.10
N SER A 53 -4.32 20.94 -20.86
CA SER A 53 -5.30 21.12 -19.80
C SER A 53 -5.47 19.79 -19.07
N GLN A 54 -5.47 19.85 -17.75
CA GLN A 54 -5.77 18.73 -16.86
C GLN A 54 -6.92 19.12 -15.95
N VAL A 55 -7.85 18.18 -15.74
CA VAL A 55 -8.99 18.37 -14.85
C VAL A 55 -9.06 17.19 -13.90
N SER A 56 -9.24 17.47 -12.61
CA SER A 56 -9.38 16.44 -11.57
C SER A 56 -10.46 16.81 -10.56
N CYS A 57 -10.96 15.81 -9.84
CA CYS A 57 -11.69 15.97 -8.59
C CYS A 57 -10.70 16.01 -7.46
N LEU A 58 -10.66 17.08 -6.67
CA LEU A 58 -9.82 17.22 -5.50
C LEU A 58 -10.63 16.93 -4.24
N LEU A 59 -10.10 16.06 -3.38
CA LEU A 59 -10.55 15.85 -2.00
C LEU A 59 -9.51 16.42 -1.06
N GLN A 60 -9.87 17.35 -0.19
CA GLN A 60 -8.96 17.85 0.83
C GLN A 60 -9.17 17.09 2.14
N ILE A 61 -8.10 16.50 2.64
CA ILE A 61 -8.04 15.83 3.95
C ILE A 61 -7.43 16.77 4.97
N TRP A 62 -8.10 16.88 6.11
CA TRP A 62 -7.62 17.63 7.27
C TRP A 62 -7.75 16.77 8.53
N VAL A 63 -6.73 16.83 9.40
CA VAL A 63 -6.71 16.11 10.68
C VAL A 63 -6.85 17.11 11.81
N ALA A 64 -7.87 16.93 12.64
CA ALA A 64 -8.18 17.78 13.80
C ALA A 64 -7.80 17.07 15.12
N ASP A 65 -8.09 17.75 16.24
CA ASP A 65 -7.83 17.22 17.59
C ASP A 65 -8.92 16.26 18.11
N ASP A 66 -10.01 16.06 17.36
CA ASP A 66 -11.13 15.19 17.73
C ASP A 66 -10.83 13.70 17.39
N THR A 67 -9.94 13.12 18.14
CA THR A 67 -9.41 11.75 17.91
C THR A 67 -10.45 10.64 17.85
N GLU A 68 -11.70 10.89 18.29
CA GLU A 68 -12.82 9.96 18.21
C GLU A 68 -13.58 10.00 16.88
N HIS A 69 -13.33 11.02 16.05
CA HIS A 69 -13.98 11.14 14.73
C HIS A 69 -13.60 9.97 13.83
N ARG A 70 -14.60 9.43 13.11
CA ARG A 70 -14.39 8.38 12.09
C ARG A 70 -15.30 8.62 10.89
N LEU A 71 -14.71 9.01 9.78
CA LEU A 71 -15.44 9.12 8.52
C LEU A 71 -15.65 7.72 7.93
N GLN A 72 -16.89 7.45 7.52
CA GLN A 72 -17.26 6.18 6.89
C GLN A 72 -17.56 6.35 5.40
N THR A 73 -17.51 5.23 4.66
CA THR A 73 -17.81 5.16 3.24
C THR A 73 -19.14 5.81 2.86
N THR A 74 -20.19 5.59 3.64
CA THR A 74 -21.52 6.18 3.43
C THR A 74 -21.45 7.70 3.40
N LYS A 75 -20.73 8.30 4.37
CA LYS A 75 -20.62 9.75 4.47
C LYS A 75 -19.79 10.35 3.34
N LEU A 76 -18.68 9.71 2.96
CA LEU A 76 -17.88 10.15 1.83
C LEU A 76 -18.66 10.07 0.51
N ALA A 77 -19.46 9.01 0.30
CA ALA A 77 -20.33 8.89 -0.86
C ALA A 77 -21.38 10.01 -0.92
N GLU A 78 -21.98 10.37 0.22
CA GLU A 78 -22.91 11.52 0.30
C GLU A 78 -22.24 12.83 -0.10
N ILE A 79 -21.04 13.10 0.41
CA ILE A 79 -20.27 14.32 0.11
C ILE A 79 -19.97 14.39 -1.41
N LEU A 80 -19.51 13.30 -2.00
CA LEU A 80 -19.23 13.22 -3.44
C LEU A 80 -20.48 13.45 -4.30
N ARG A 81 -21.64 12.89 -3.89
CA ARG A 81 -22.91 13.12 -4.60
C ARG A 81 -23.34 14.59 -4.52
N LEU A 82 -23.18 15.23 -3.36
CA LEU A 82 -23.47 16.65 -3.19
C LEU A 82 -22.56 17.53 -4.10
N ALA A 83 -21.30 17.14 -4.27
CA ALA A 83 -20.38 17.82 -5.18
C ALA A 83 -20.66 17.54 -6.67
N GLY A 84 -21.45 16.52 -7.00
CA GLY A 84 -21.71 16.08 -8.37
C GLY A 84 -22.03 17.18 -9.38
N PRO A 85 -22.97 18.13 -9.10
CA PRO A 85 -23.27 19.23 -9.99
C PRO A 85 -22.06 20.12 -10.34
N MET A 86 -21.13 20.28 -9.41
CA MET A 86 -19.90 21.07 -9.60
C MET A 86 -18.82 20.28 -10.34
N LEU A 87 -18.73 18.97 -10.12
CA LEU A 87 -17.77 18.10 -10.81
C LEU A 87 -18.08 17.95 -12.30
N GLY A 88 -19.35 18.05 -12.68
CA GLY A 88 -19.81 17.97 -14.07
C GLY A 88 -20.04 16.53 -14.53
N VAL A 89 -20.20 16.36 -15.85
CA VAL A 89 -20.54 15.05 -16.46
C VAL A 89 -19.33 14.18 -16.79
N ALA A 90 -18.13 14.76 -16.79
CA ALA A 90 -16.90 14.01 -17.05
C ALA A 90 -16.52 13.14 -15.86
N ASP A 91 -16.03 11.93 -16.13
CA ASP A 91 -15.51 11.04 -15.10
C ASP A 91 -14.07 11.45 -14.76
N LEU A 92 -13.94 12.27 -13.72
CA LEU A 92 -12.68 12.91 -13.35
C LEU A 92 -11.78 11.96 -12.55
N PRO A 93 -10.46 11.96 -12.79
CA PRO A 93 -9.52 11.34 -11.88
C PRO A 93 -9.57 12.03 -10.52
N VAL A 94 -9.45 11.23 -9.43
CA VAL A 94 -9.45 11.74 -8.07
C VAL A 94 -8.03 12.02 -7.62
N GLU A 95 -7.84 13.19 -7.03
CA GLU A 95 -6.64 13.61 -6.33
C GLU A 95 -6.99 13.94 -4.88
N VAL A 96 -6.06 13.67 -3.98
CA VAL A 96 -6.19 13.94 -2.55
C VAL A 96 -5.16 14.99 -2.16
N GLU A 97 -5.61 16.06 -1.50
CA GLU A 97 -4.74 17.06 -0.89
C GLU A 97 -4.65 16.80 0.61
N TYR A 98 -3.43 16.70 1.10
CA TYR A 98 -3.15 16.46 2.51
C TYR A 98 -1.88 17.20 2.94
N GLU A 99 -1.87 17.72 4.17
CA GLU A 99 -0.74 18.38 4.78
C GLU A 99 -0.08 17.46 5.82
N GLN A 100 1.15 17.06 5.56
CA GLN A 100 2.03 16.36 6.51
C GLN A 100 3.07 17.35 7.05
N ASP A 101 4.09 17.68 6.27
CA ASP A 101 5.05 18.77 6.52
C ASP A 101 4.76 19.99 5.64
N ALA A 102 4.10 19.74 4.51
CA ALA A 102 3.63 20.73 3.55
C ALA A 102 2.39 20.21 2.85
N VAL A 103 1.56 21.11 2.33
CA VAL A 103 0.40 20.74 1.52
C VAL A 103 0.88 20.07 0.23
N ALA A 104 0.46 18.85 0.02
CA ALA A 104 0.79 18.08 -1.18
C ALA A 104 -0.47 17.45 -1.79
N GLN A 105 -0.43 17.22 -3.11
CA GLN A 105 -1.50 16.58 -3.85
C GLN A 105 -1.04 15.21 -4.36
N TYR A 106 -1.84 14.20 -4.09
CA TYR A 106 -1.58 12.80 -4.40
C TYR A 106 -2.67 12.26 -5.34
N PRO A 107 -2.34 11.61 -6.45
CA PRO A 107 -3.36 10.88 -7.22
C PRO A 107 -3.87 9.69 -6.41
N LEU A 108 -5.17 9.43 -6.47
CA LEU A 108 -5.75 8.22 -5.90
C LEU A 108 -5.39 7.02 -6.78
N GLY A 109 -4.39 6.25 -6.36
CA GLY A 109 -3.82 5.14 -7.13
C GLY A 109 -4.71 3.91 -7.16
N GLY A 110 -5.26 3.52 -6.00
CA GLY A 110 -6.10 2.34 -5.89
C GLY A 110 -6.84 2.25 -4.57
N ALA A 111 -7.63 1.19 -4.42
CA ALA A 111 -8.27 0.84 -3.16
C ALA A 111 -8.37 -0.67 -3.01
N GLU A 112 -8.31 -1.14 -1.77
CA GLU A 112 -8.46 -2.53 -1.39
C GLU A 112 -9.49 -2.64 -0.25
N VAL A 113 -10.37 -3.64 -0.33
CA VAL A 113 -11.32 -3.95 0.75
C VAL A 113 -10.67 -4.93 1.70
N THR A 114 -10.55 -4.55 2.95
CA THR A 114 -9.86 -5.29 3.99
C THR A 114 -10.82 -5.64 5.13
N PRO A 115 -10.45 -6.50 6.07
CA PRO A 115 -11.29 -6.79 7.24
C PRO A 115 -11.59 -5.58 8.12
N SER A 116 -10.74 -4.54 8.12
CA SER A 116 -10.88 -3.31 8.91
C SER A 116 -11.58 -2.17 8.17
N GLY A 117 -11.81 -2.29 6.87
CA GLY A 117 -12.48 -1.26 6.08
C GLY A 117 -11.98 -1.17 4.63
N VAL A 118 -12.01 0.02 4.07
CA VAL A 118 -11.49 0.31 2.74
C VAL A 118 -10.16 1.05 2.88
N LEU A 119 -9.10 0.47 2.36
CA LEU A 119 -7.78 1.08 2.27
C LEU A 119 -7.59 1.73 0.91
N PHE A 120 -7.36 3.03 0.91
CA PHE A 120 -6.96 3.81 -0.27
C PHE A 120 -5.45 3.98 -0.32
N THR A 121 -4.84 3.71 -1.47
CA THR A 121 -3.41 3.95 -1.71
C THR A 121 -3.24 5.21 -2.55
N LEU A 122 -2.51 6.17 -2.01
CA LEU A 122 -2.16 7.41 -2.68
C LEU A 122 -0.85 7.23 -3.45
N GLY A 123 -0.85 7.68 -4.70
CA GLY A 123 0.33 7.63 -5.56
C GLY A 123 1.20 8.88 -5.47
N SER A 124 2.43 8.80 -5.95
CA SER A 124 3.32 9.96 -6.07
C SER A 124 3.07 10.72 -7.38
N LYS A 125 3.16 12.04 -7.33
CA LYS A 125 3.29 12.88 -8.53
C LYS A 125 4.77 13.09 -8.83
N HIS A 126 5.16 12.79 -10.05
CA HIS A 126 6.52 13.03 -10.53
C HIS A 126 6.52 14.11 -11.59
N THR A 127 7.53 14.96 -11.57
CA THR A 127 7.79 15.87 -12.69
C THR A 127 8.41 15.09 -13.84
N ALA A 128 7.84 15.25 -15.04
CA ALA A 128 8.32 14.59 -16.25
C ALA A 128 8.39 15.58 -17.42
N CYS A 129 9.29 15.32 -18.37
CA CYS A 129 9.25 16.04 -19.63
C CYS A 129 8.05 15.58 -20.45
N LEU A 130 7.16 16.51 -20.79
CA LEU A 130 5.94 16.23 -21.55
C LEU A 130 6.12 16.33 -23.08
N ALA A 131 7.33 16.72 -23.54
CA ALA A 131 7.70 16.83 -24.93
C ALA A 131 9.13 16.28 -25.18
N PRO A 132 9.39 14.99 -24.85
CA PRO A 132 10.73 14.41 -24.95
C PRO A 132 11.28 14.47 -26.37
N GLU A 133 10.43 14.33 -27.38
CA GLU A 133 10.78 14.43 -28.81
C GLU A 133 11.30 15.81 -29.22
N LYS A 134 10.99 16.87 -28.44
CA LYS A 134 11.46 18.25 -28.69
C LYS A 134 12.63 18.65 -27.79
N CYS A 135 12.80 17.98 -26.66
CA CYS A 135 13.82 18.28 -25.66
C CYS A 135 15.10 17.47 -25.84
N GLY A 136 15.15 16.48 -26.73
CA GLY A 136 16.30 15.61 -26.95
C GLY A 136 16.68 14.76 -25.71
N VAL A 137 15.77 14.58 -24.78
CA VAL A 137 15.95 13.72 -23.60
C VAL A 137 15.44 12.35 -24.00
N ASP A 138 16.33 11.48 -24.47
CA ASP A 138 16.00 10.09 -24.69
C ASP A 138 15.65 9.45 -23.35
N GLY A 139 14.43 8.91 -23.24
CA GLY A 139 13.91 8.28 -22.02
C GLY A 139 14.59 6.94 -21.65
N SER A 140 15.83 6.72 -22.11
CA SER A 140 16.58 5.47 -21.95
C SER A 140 17.54 5.42 -20.77
N ASP A 141 17.68 6.48 -19.97
CA ASP A 141 18.51 6.47 -18.76
C ASP A 141 17.72 6.25 -17.47
N CYS A 142 16.86 5.24 -17.44
CA CYS A 142 16.52 4.58 -16.19
C CYS A 142 17.50 3.42 -16.03
N CYS A 143 18.54 3.62 -15.21
CA CYS A 143 19.40 2.55 -14.73
C CYS A 143 18.54 1.41 -14.16
N SER A 144 18.36 0.36 -14.93
CA SER A 144 17.90 -0.91 -14.38
C SER A 144 18.97 -1.37 -13.40
N PRO A 145 18.65 -1.58 -12.12
CA PRO A 145 19.64 -2.13 -11.18
C PRO A 145 20.09 -3.49 -11.72
N THR A 146 21.39 -3.64 -11.92
CA THR A 146 22.00 -4.91 -12.38
C THR A 146 22.06 -5.92 -11.23
N GLY A 147 20.90 -6.39 -10.77
CA GLY A 147 20.81 -7.37 -9.69
C GLY A 147 19.38 -7.60 -9.21
N PRO A 148 19.14 -8.65 -8.41
CA PRO A 148 17.82 -8.91 -7.86
C PRO A 148 17.40 -7.76 -6.92
N ARG A 149 16.15 -7.31 -7.06
CA ARG A 149 15.58 -6.24 -6.23
C ARG A 149 15.38 -6.70 -4.80
N GLN A 150 15.66 -5.83 -3.86
CA GLN A 150 15.56 -6.10 -2.43
C GLN A 150 14.16 -5.73 -1.91
N ILE A 151 13.47 -6.70 -1.29
CA ILE A 151 12.14 -6.50 -0.72
C ILE A 151 12.20 -6.73 0.79
N LEU A 152 11.52 -5.87 1.55
CA LEU A 152 11.32 -6.06 2.98
C LEU A 152 9.84 -6.25 3.29
N PHE A 153 9.49 -7.39 3.88
CA PHE A 153 8.18 -7.61 4.47
C PHE A 153 8.16 -7.21 5.93
N VAL A 154 7.18 -6.39 6.32
CA VAL A 154 7.07 -5.89 7.69
C VAL A 154 5.73 -6.32 8.31
N CYS A 155 5.78 -6.84 9.53
CA CYS A 155 4.61 -7.06 10.38
C CYS A 155 4.92 -6.62 11.81
N ILE A 156 4.04 -6.92 12.78
CA ILE A 156 4.26 -6.53 14.18
C ILE A 156 5.41 -7.32 14.79
N HIS A 157 5.34 -8.65 14.78
CA HIS A 157 6.25 -9.49 15.57
C HIS A 157 7.31 -10.24 14.75
N ASN A 158 7.29 -10.15 13.42
CA ASN A 158 8.16 -10.98 12.54
C ASN A 158 8.09 -12.48 12.83
N SER A 159 6.98 -12.95 13.38
CA SER A 159 6.80 -14.31 13.88
C SER A 159 5.96 -15.21 12.97
N ALA A 160 5.27 -14.62 11.98
CA ALA A 160 4.29 -15.34 11.15
C ALA A 160 4.19 -14.74 9.73
N ARG A 161 3.31 -13.77 9.51
CA ARG A 161 2.92 -13.23 8.18
C ARG A 161 4.11 -12.80 7.32
N SER A 162 5.00 -11.98 7.84
CA SER A 162 6.18 -11.50 7.12
C SER A 162 7.18 -12.60 6.81
N GLN A 163 7.33 -13.60 7.70
CA GLN A 163 8.18 -14.78 7.49
C GLN A 163 7.63 -15.68 6.36
N MET A 164 6.31 -15.89 6.32
CA MET A 164 5.66 -16.63 5.23
C MET A 164 5.82 -15.90 3.89
N ALA A 165 5.60 -14.58 3.87
CA ALA A 165 5.73 -13.78 2.66
C ALA A 165 7.17 -13.77 2.13
N GLU A 166 8.18 -13.60 2.99
CA GLU A 166 9.60 -13.71 2.65
C GLU A 166 9.91 -15.07 2.03
N ALA A 167 9.51 -16.17 2.68
CA ALA A 167 9.76 -17.52 2.19
C ALA A 167 9.12 -17.77 0.82
N PHE A 168 7.90 -17.31 0.60
CA PHE A 168 7.22 -17.45 -0.69
C PHE A 168 7.90 -16.67 -1.81
N VAL A 169 8.27 -15.40 -1.59
CA VAL A 169 8.97 -14.61 -2.61
C VAL A 169 10.31 -15.25 -2.95
N ASN A 170 11.10 -15.64 -1.95
CA ASN A 170 12.40 -16.25 -2.18
C ASN A 170 12.31 -17.62 -2.90
N GLN A 171 11.17 -18.32 -2.77
CA GLN A 171 10.93 -19.57 -3.50
C GLN A 171 10.37 -19.34 -4.92
N MET A 172 9.42 -18.39 -5.08
CA MET A 172 8.60 -18.26 -6.29
C MET A 172 9.17 -17.25 -7.30
N CYS A 173 9.91 -16.23 -6.83
CA CYS A 173 10.44 -15.15 -7.66
C CYS A 173 11.97 -15.19 -7.76
N GLN A 174 12.57 -16.40 -7.79
CA GLN A 174 14.02 -16.58 -7.83
C GLN A 174 14.67 -15.82 -8.99
N GLY A 175 15.74 -15.08 -8.66
CA GLY A 175 16.52 -14.32 -9.64
C GLY A 175 16.07 -12.88 -9.87
N SER A 176 14.78 -12.57 -9.69
CA SER A 176 14.25 -11.22 -9.84
C SER A 176 14.21 -10.45 -8.52
N PHE A 177 13.93 -11.16 -7.42
CA PHE A 177 13.78 -10.55 -6.11
C PHE A 177 14.51 -11.34 -5.01
N ILE A 178 15.01 -10.61 -4.00
CA ILE A 178 15.48 -11.16 -2.73
C ILE A 178 14.64 -10.54 -1.63
N ALA A 179 13.87 -11.35 -0.93
CA ALA A 179 13.04 -10.91 0.17
C ALA A 179 13.74 -11.10 1.52
N SER A 180 13.44 -10.17 2.44
CA SER A 180 13.76 -10.23 3.86
C SER A 180 12.52 -9.86 4.66
N SER A 181 12.50 -10.14 5.95
CA SER A 181 11.38 -9.73 6.80
C SER A 181 11.84 -9.11 8.11
N ALA A 182 10.98 -8.25 8.70
CA ALA A 182 11.20 -7.62 9.99
C ALA A 182 9.90 -7.38 10.75
N GLY A 183 9.99 -7.12 12.05
CA GLY A 183 8.87 -6.78 12.93
C GLY A 183 9.10 -5.47 13.66
N LEU A 184 8.00 -4.78 13.99
CA LEU A 184 8.05 -3.59 14.84
C LEU A 184 8.51 -3.95 16.25
N GLU A 185 8.03 -5.08 16.75
CA GLU A 185 8.29 -5.64 18.08
C GLU A 185 8.66 -7.12 17.90
N PRO A 186 9.92 -7.47 17.58
CA PRO A 186 10.30 -8.86 17.27
C PRO A 186 9.92 -9.82 18.38
N GLY A 187 9.20 -10.89 18.01
CA GLY A 187 8.77 -11.95 18.93
C GLY A 187 9.48 -13.28 18.67
N GLN A 188 8.84 -14.36 19.08
CA GLN A 188 9.29 -15.72 18.76
C GLN A 188 8.51 -16.25 17.54
N LEU A 189 9.19 -17.03 16.70
CA LEU A 189 8.58 -17.67 15.54
C LEU A 189 7.40 -18.55 15.99
N ASN A 190 6.24 -18.39 15.33
CA ASN A 190 5.03 -19.13 15.71
C ASN A 190 5.15 -20.61 15.29
N PRO A 191 5.08 -21.59 16.22
CA PRO A 191 5.23 -23.00 15.89
C PRO A 191 4.19 -23.56 14.92
N LEU A 192 2.94 -23.05 14.96
CA LEU A 192 1.89 -23.47 14.03
C LEU A 192 2.18 -22.97 12.60
N VAL A 193 2.83 -21.83 12.48
CA VAL A 193 3.26 -21.31 11.17
C VAL A 193 4.41 -22.14 10.62
N VAL A 194 5.39 -22.54 11.45
CA VAL A 194 6.46 -23.44 11.05
C VAL A 194 5.88 -24.76 10.53
N GLU A 195 4.95 -25.37 11.27
CA GLU A 195 4.29 -26.61 10.87
C GLU A 195 3.51 -26.46 9.57
N ALA A 196 2.70 -25.41 9.44
CA ALA A 196 1.93 -25.14 8.24
C ALA A 196 2.83 -24.92 7.00
N MET A 197 3.99 -24.31 7.15
CA MET A 197 4.94 -24.12 6.06
C MET A 197 5.66 -25.43 5.70
N GLN A 198 6.01 -26.26 6.68
CA GLN A 198 6.61 -27.59 6.45
C GLN A 198 5.68 -28.52 5.66
N GLU A 199 4.37 -28.46 5.86
CA GLU A 199 3.38 -29.24 5.12
C GLU A 199 3.45 -29.05 3.61
N ILE A 200 3.87 -27.86 3.16
CA ILE A 200 4.04 -27.51 1.75
C ILE A 200 5.50 -27.53 1.29
N GLY A 201 6.39 -28.14 2.09
CA GLY A 201 7.79 -28.33 1.76
C GLY A 201 8.69 -27.09 1.93
N ILE A 202 8.25 -26.09 2.71
CA ILE A 202 9.03 -24.89 3.02
C ILE A 202 9.43 -24.93 4.50
N ASP A 203 10.72 -25.05 4.77
CA ASP A 203 11.24 -25.06 6.13
C ASP A 203 11.68 -23.66 6.56
N ILE A 204 11.01 -23.11 7.55
CA ILE A 204 11.34 -21.84 8.19
C ILE A 204 11.74 -22.00 9.66
N ALA A 205 11.97 -23.23 10.13
CA ALA A 205 12.26 -23.50 11.55
C ALA A 205 13.53 -22.81 12.06
N ALA A 206 14.50 -22.57 11.18
CA ALA A 206 15.74 -21.87 11.48
C ALA A 206 15.67 -20.36 11.27
N ALA A 207 14.52 -19.82 10.84
CA ALA A 207 14.37 -18.39 10.60
C ALA A 207 14.42 -17.60 11.92
N THR A 208 15.11 -16.46 11.88
CA THR A 208 15.25 -15.56 13.03
C THR A 208 14.30 -14.39 12.89
N THR A 209 13.79 -13.89 14.01
CA THR A 209 13.00 -12.67 14.04
C THR A 209 13.92 -11.46 14.16
N THR A 210 13.70 -10.47 13.29
CA THR A 210 14.53 -9.26 13.20
C THR A 210 13.68 -8.02 13.42
N GLY A 211 14.22 -7.02 14.12
CA GLY A 211 13.55 -5.73 14.35
C GLY A 211 13.70 -4.77 13.17
N VAL A 212 12.65 -4.01 12.86
CA VAL A 212 12.73 -2.92 11.86
C VAL A 212 13.82 -1.92 12.24
N ALA A 213 13.94 -1.56 13.53
CA ALA A 213 14.99 -0.66 14.01
C ALA A 213 16.40 -1.20 13.74
N GLU A 214 16.59 -2.52 13.87
CA GLU A 214 17.86 -3.19 13.57
C GLU A 214 18.19 -3.14 12.08
N VAL A 215 17.18 -3.40 11.22
CA VAL A 215 17.32 -3.31 9.76
C VAL A 215 17.70 -1.90 9.31
N LEU A 216 17.07 -0.87 9.90
CA LEU A 216 17.38 0.53 9.63
C LEU A 216 18.79 0.91 10.13
N ALA A 217 19.17 0.49 11.34
CA ALA A 217 20.50 0.74 11.90
C ALA A 217 21.62 0.08 11.10
N ALA A 218 21.35 -1.09 10.47
CA ALA A 218 22.28 -1.76 9.58
C ALA A 218 22.46 -1.06 8.22
N GLY A 219 21.73 0.01 7.95
CA GLY A 219 21.83 0.78 6.70
C GLY A 219 21.39 0.00 5.45
N ARG A 220 20.60 -1.07 5.61
CA ARG A 220 20.11 -1.88 4.48
C ARG A 220 19.16 -1.05 3.63
N GLN A 221 19.34 -1.14 2.32
CA GLN A 221 18.48 -0.50 1.34
C GLN A 221 17.54 -1.51 0.72
N PHE A 222 16.31 -1.07 0.45
CA PHE A 222 15.28 -1.88 -0.17
C PHE A 222 14.65 -1.10 -1.33
N ASP A 223 14.33 -1.80 -2.39
CA ASP A 223 13.59 -1.24 -3.52
C ASP A 223 12.09 -1.16 -3.19
N ARG A 224 11.64 -2.06 -2.30
CA ARG A 224 10.23 -2.16 -1.91
C ARG A 224 10.08 -2.60 -0.46
N VAL A 225 9.15 -1.97 0.25
CA VAL A 225 8.70 -2.36 1.59
C VAL A 225 7.22 -2.70 1.53
N ILE A 226 6.86 -3.89 2.02
CA ILE A 226 5.48 -4.38 2.01
C ILE A 226 5.06 -4.70 3.45
N THR A 227 4.08 -3.96 3.97
CA THR A 227 3.50 -4.27 5.28
C THR A 227 2.43 -5.36 5.14
N VAL A 228 2.47 -6.37 6.02
CA VAL A 228 1.60 -7.56 5.96
C VAL A 228 0.81 -7.78 7.25
N CYS A 229 0.44 -6.70 7.92
CA CYS A 229 -0.39 -6.69 9.13
C CYS A 229 -1.78 -6.09 8.82
N ASP A 230 -2.62 -5.91 9.83
CA ASP A 230 -3.82 -5.09 9.73
C ASP A 230 -3.46 -3.60 9.59
N GLU A 231 -4.40 -2.80 9.09
CA GLU A 231 -4.16 -1.38 8.76
C GLU A 231 -3.80 -0.57 10.00
N VAL A 232 -4.46 -0.81 11.14
CA VAL A 232 -4.21 -0.11 12.42
C VAL A 232 -2.77 -0.36 12.88
N SER A 233 -2.28 -1.58 12.70
CA SER A 233 -0.90 -1.93 13.02
C SER A 233 0.09 -1.39 11.98
N ALA A 234 -0.31 -1.31 10.72
CA ALA A 234 0.52 -0.75 9.64
C ALA A 234 0.75 0.76 9.82
N GLU A 235 -0.20 1.50 10.41
CA GLU A 235 -0.05 2.91 10.78
C GLU A 235 1.14 3.18 11.72
N ARG A 236 1.56 2.17 12.49
CA ARG A 236 2.72 2.25 13.39
C ARG A 236 4.06 1.97 12.70
N CYS A 237 4.05 1.60 11.41
CA CYS A 237 5.27 1.27 10.69
C CYS A 237 6.10 2.54 10.44
N PRO A 238 7.40 2.56 10.79
CA PRO A 238 8.25 3.73 10.60
C PRO A 238 8.48 4.01 9.11
N THR A 239 8.76 5.26 8.81
CA THR A 239 9.18 5.68 7.48
C THR A 239 10.58 5.14 7.16
N PHE A 240 10.73 4.49 6.01
CA PHE A 240 12.02 4.02 5.53
C PHE A 240 12.71 5.10 4.71
N PRO A 241 14.02 5.33 4.87
CA PRO A 241 14.75 6.34 4.12
C PRO A 241 14.91 5.96 2.64
N GLY A 242 14.90 6.96 1.76
CA GLY A 242 15.16 6.80 0.33
C GLY A 242 13.90 6.59 -0.52
N PRO A 243 14.06 6.47 -1.84
CA PRO A 243 12.97 6.29 -2.80
C PRO A 243 12.48 4.83 -2.82
N VAL A 244 11.86 4.39 -1.74
CA VAL A 244 11.37 3.03 -1.55
C VAL A 244 9.91 2.94 -1.98
N ALA A 245 9.58 2.04 -2.90
CA ALA A 245 8.18 1.74 -3.21
C ALA A 245 7.52 1.00 -2.03
N ARG A 246 6.30 1.40 -1.65
CA ARG A 246 5.60 0.84 -0.50
C ARG A 246 4.26 0.28 -0.89
N GLU A 247 3.94 -0.85 -0.29
CA GLU A 247 2.66 -1.53 -0.44
C GLU A 247 2.17 -1.99 0.93
N HIS A 248 0.87 -2.17 1.04
CA HIS A 248 0.25 -2.81 2.18
C HIS A 248 -0.61 -3.99 1.72
N TRP A 249 -0.44 -5.15 2.37
CA TRP A 249 -1.25 -6.34 2.15
C TRP A 249 -1.84 -6.77 3.47
N GLY A 250 -3.13 -6.51 3.69
CA GLY A 250 -3.83 -6.84 4.94
C GLY A 250 -4.10 -8.34 5.07
N PHE A 251 -3.54 -8.99 6.11
CA PHE A 251 -3.84 -10.38 6.45
C PHE A 251 -4.20 -10.51 7.92
N PRO A 252 -5.16 -11.42 8.27
CA PRO A 252 -5.48 -11.76 9.65
C PRO A 252 -4.23 -12.22 10.41
N ASP A 253 -4.20 -12.01 11.74
CA ASP A 253 -3.08 -12.44 12.56
C ASP A 253 -3.18 -13.95 12.89
N PRO A 254 -2.22 -14.80 12.47
CA PRO A 254 -2.19 -16.20 12.85
C PRO A 254 -2.12 -16.44 14.37
N SER A 255 -1.59 -15.47 15.13
CA SER A 255 -1.50 -15.57 16.59
C SER A 255 -2.86 -15.38 17.29
N ALA A 256 -3.86 -14.83 16.59
CA ALA A 256 -5.24 -14.70 17.07
C ALA A 256 -6.09 -15.95 16.84
N ALA A 257 -5.53 -17.00 16.24
CA ALA A 257 -6.24 -18.26 16.00
C ALA A 257 -6.72 -18.88 17.34
N THR A 258 -7.98 -19.32 17.38
CA THR A 258 -8.64 -19.84 18.57
C THR A 258 -9.20 -21.25 18.34
N GLY A 259 -9.49 -21.97 19.43
CA GLY A 259 -10.02 -23.33 19.38
C GLY A 259 -8.98 -24.38 19.72
N SER A 260 -9.23 -25.63 19.36
CA SER A 260 -8.28 -26.74 19.47
C SER A 260 -7.06 -26.51 18.58
N ARG A 261 -5.97 -27.23 18.85
CA ARG A 261 -4.73 -27.12 18.03
C ARG A 261 -5.00 -27.35 16.54
N ASP A 262 -5.85 -28.32 16.21
CA ASP A 262 -6.17 -28.64 14.81
C ASP A 262 -7.00 -27.53 14.14
N GLU A 263 -7.92 -26.91 14.87
CA GLU A 263 -8.69 -25.75 14.40
C GLU A 263 -7.78 -24.52 14.22
N GLN A 264 -6.87 -24.26 15.13
CA GLN A 264 -5.88 -23.20 15.01
C GLN A 264 -4.97 -23.43 13.79
N LEU A 265 -4.47 -24.66 13.60
CA LEU A 265 -3.65 -24.99 12.45
C LEU A 265 -4.42 -24.83 11.11
N ALA A 266 -5.72 -25.17 11.09
CA ALA A 266 -6.57 -24.94 9.93
C ALA A 266 -6.68 -23.45 9.57
N GLN A 267 -6.89 -22.58 10.56
CA GLN A 267 -6.93 -21.12 10.36
C GLN A 267 -5.56 -20.59 9.86
N VAL A 268 -4.46 -21.09 10.40
CA VAL A 268 -3.10 -20.72 9.94
C VAL A 268 -2.87 -21.14 8.48
N ARG A 269 -3.36 -22.32 8.07
CA ARG A 269 -3.28 -22.77 6.66
C ARG A 269 -4.05 -21.85 5.71
N GLU A 270 -5.23 -21.37 6.09
CA GLU A 270 -6.01 -20.42 5.30
C GLU A 270 -5.24 -19.11 5.09
N ILE A 271 -4.63 -18.56 6.14
CA ILE A 271 -3.82 -17.35 6.07
C ILE A 271 -2.58 -17.58 5.21
N ARG A 272 -1.86 -18.70 5.42
CA ARG A 272 -0.71 -19.11 4.59
C ARG A 272 -1.07 -19.13 3.11
N ASP A 273 -2.20 -19.76 2.77
CA ASP A 273 -2.62 -19.93 1.38
C ASP A 273 -3.09 -18.60 0.76
N ALA A 274 -3.65 -17.69 1.56
CA ALA A 274 -3.96 -16.33 1.13
C ALA A 274 -2.69 -15.53 0.82
N ILE A 275 -1.68 -15.57 1.69
CA ILE A 275 -0.38 -14.93 1.47
C ILE A 275 0.29 -15.52 0.22
N ARG A 276 0.29 -16.84 0.07
CA ARG A 276 0.86 -17.52 -1.11
C ARG A 276 0.23 -17.06 -2.41
N ARG A 277 -1.11 -16.94 -2.46
CA ARG A 277 -1.83 -16.43 -3.65
C ARG A 277 -1.40 -15.00 -3.95
N ARG A 278 -1.42 -14.12 -2.95
CA ARG A 278 -1.05 -12.71 -3.14
C ARG A 278 0.39 -12.57 -3.67
N VAL A 279 1.33 -13.31 -3.10
CA VAL A 279 2.72 -13.35 -3.59
C VAL A 279 2.78 -13.85 -5.03
N SER A 280 2.06 -14.93 -5.38
CA SER A 280 2.06 -15.48 -6.75
C SER A 280 1.54 -14.47 -7.78
N GLU A 281 0.41 -13.83 -7.49
CA GLU A 281 -0.18 -12.78 -8.34
C GLU A 281 0.77 -11.60 -8.49
N TRP A 282 1.38 -11.17 -7.38
CA TRP A 282 2.32 -10.06 -7.37
C TRP A 282 3.59 -10.38 -8.18
N CYS A 283 4.18 -11.58 -8.05
CA CYS A 283 5.35 -12.00 -8.83
C CYS A 283 5.05 -11.99 -10.34
N GLN A 284 3.85 -12.45 -10.74
CA GLN A 284 3.46 -12.46 -12.16
C GLN A 284 3.37 -11.04 -12.73
N LEU A 285 2.75 -10.12 -12.00
CA LEU A 285 2.61 -8.71 -12.40
C LEU A 285 3.96 -7.99 -12.42
N ALA A 286 4.79 -8.20 -11.40
CA ALA A 286 6.09 -7.57 -11.30
C ALA A 286 7.05 -7.99 -12.43
N CYS A 287 6.97 -9.26 -12.89
CA CYS A 287 7.75 -9.75 -14.03
C CYS A 287 7.23 -9.25 -15.39
N LEU A 288 5.92 -8.91 -15.51
CA LEU A 288 5.33 -8.42 -16.76
C LEU A 288 5.62 -6.94 -17.02
N HIS A 289 5.86 -6.15 -15.99
CA HIS A 289 6.20 -4.71 -16.12
C HIS A 289 7.68 -4.47 -16.43
N GLU A 290 8.49 -5.52 -16.55
CA GLU A 290 9.94 -5.47 -16.79
C GLU A 290 10.34 -6.02 -18.18
N ALA A 291 9.37 -6.40 -19.01
CA ALA A 291 9.55 -6.80 -20.41
C ALA A 291 9.07 -5.68 -21.34
#